data_0979278da545054e7d220510034cd234
#
_entry.id   0979278da545054e7d220510034cd234
#
_cell.length_a   1.000
_cell.length_b   1.000
_cell.length_c   1.000
_cell.angle_alpha   90.00
_cell.angle_beta   90.00
_cell.angle_gamma   90.00
#
_symmetry.space_group_name_H-M   'P 1'
#
loop_
_entity.id
_entity.type
_entity.pdbx_description
1 polymer ?
#
loop_
_entity_poly.entity_id
_entity_poly.type
_entity_poly.pdbx_seq_one_letter_code
_entity_poly.pdbx_strand_id
1 'polypeptide(L)'
;MFETCLKCALCYENCYLEKMGIASFVRLPLEEDATNLWTCSNCWTCQDICPAELPLMELKCKIQQTIEPPSIYAASLANILVYGYCLPVDPDDINSFRIDDGLDPLTLAPSATIAALLQK
;
A
#
# COMPACT_ATOMS: atom_id res chain seq x y z
N MET A 1 -5.85 19.57 7.13
CA MET A 1 -5.48 18.17 7.49
C MET A 1 -4.09 18.10 8.12
N PHE A 2 -3.15 18.94 7.67
CA PHE A 2 -1.81 19.06 8.26
C PHE A 2 -1.59 20.41 8.98
N GLU A 3 -2.64 20.99 9.53
CA GLU A 3 -2.63 22.30 10.15
C GLU A 3 -1.67 22.41 11.35
N THR A 4 -1.49 21.30 12.08
CA THR A 4 -0.56 21.21 13.19
C THR A 4 0.86 20.79 12.78
N CYS A 5 1.13 20.63 11.47
CA CYS A 5 2.45 20.29 10.97
C CYS A 5 3.41 21.47 11.17
N LEU A 6 4.52 21.23 11.88
CA LEU A 6 5.56 22.23 12.10
C LEU A 6 6.44 22.51 10.90
N LYS A 7 6.24 21.80 9.79
CA LYS A 7 7.07 21.86 8.56
C LYS A 7 8.56 21.69 8.84
N CYS A 8 8.91 20.93 9.88
CA CYS A 8 10.31 20.74 10.35
C CYS A 8 11.13 19.80 9.47
N ALA A 9 10.52 19.16 8.48
CA ALA A 9 11.12 18.22 7.54
C ALA A 9 11.73 16.91 8.15
N LEU A 10 11.64 16.67 9.45
CA LEU A 10 12.22 15.47 10.06
C LEU A 10 11.68 14.16 9.44
N CYS A 11 10.39 14.10 9.11
CA CYS A 11 9.79 12.96 8.42
C CYS A 11 10.42 12.72 7.04
N TYR A 12 10.73 13.79 6.31
CA TYR A 12 11.38 13.75 5.01
C TYR A 12 12.83 13.27 5.12
N GLU A 13 13.63 13.91 5.99
CA GLU A 13 15.05 13.61 6.19
C GLU A 13 15.31 12.17 6.66
N ASN A 14 14.33 11.58 7.38
CA ASN A 14 14.45 10.22 7.90
C ASN A 14 13.69 9.18 7.10
N CYS A 15 13.01 9.56 6.03
CA CYS A 15 12.34 8.62 5.15
C CYS A 15 13.37 7.80 4.36
N TYR A 16 13.26 6.48 4.44
CA TYR A 16 14.12 5.56 3.71
C TYR A 16 14.04 5.76 2.19
N LEU A 17 12.83 5.94 1.65
CA LEU A 17 12.62 6.15 0.21
C LEU A 17 13.26 7.45 -0.27
N GLU A 18 13.09 8.55 0.48
CA GLU A 18 13.71 9.84 0.15
C GLU A 18 15.24 9.78 0.16
N LYS A 19 15.82 9.04 1.10
CA LYS A 19 17.28 8.77 1.13
C LYS A 19 17.78 8.00 -0.08
N MET A 20 16.92 7.21 -0.71
CA MET A 20 17.19 6.51 -1.97
C MET A 20 16.87 7.35 -3.22
N GLY A 21 16.45 8.59 -3.07
CA GLY A 21 16.03 9.45 -4.17
C GLY A 21 14.64 9.12 -4.75
N ILE A 22 13.84 8.34 -4.01
CA ILE A 22 12.47 7.98 -4.40
C ILE A 22 11.52 8.89 -3.66
N ALA A 23 10.82 9.76 -4.40
CA ALA A 23 9.82 10.65 -3.84
C ALA A 23 8.70 9.86 -3.15
N SER A 24 8.37 10.22 -1.92
CA SER A 24 7.43 9.50 -1.09
C SER A 24 6.33 10.38 -0.51
N PHE A 25 5.36 9.75 0.13
CA PHE A 25 4.21 10.43 0.72
C PHE A 25 4.58 11.51 1.76
N VAL A 26 5.76 11.45 2.38
CA VAL A 26 6.18 12.44 3.40
C VAL A 26 6.40 13.84 2.83
N ARG A 27 6.40 14.01 1.51
CA ARG A 27 6.39 15.31 0.86
C ARG A 27 5.05 16.03 0.99
N LEU A 28 3.95 15.29 1.09
CA LEU A 28 2.61 15.84 1.11
C LEU A 28 2.40 16.94 2.18
N PRO A 29 2.83 16.77 3.44
CA PRO A 29 2.72 17.84 4.44
C PRO A 29 3.59 19.06 4.15
N LEU A 30 4.65 18.91 3.37
CA LEU A 30 5.63 19.96 3.09
C LEU A 30 5.32 20.73 1.80
N GLU A 31 4.96 20.03 0.74
CA GLU A 31 4.82 20.54 -0.62
C GLU A 31 3.35 20.57 -1.09
N GLU A 32 2.43 20.03 -0.31
CA GLU A 32 1.00 19.89 -0.65
C GLU A 32 0.76 19.07 -1.94
N ASP A 33 1.76 18.26 -2.33
CA ASP A 33 1.72 17.43 -3.53
C ASP A 33 1.31 15.99 -3.19
N ALA A 34 0.16 15.57 -3.69
CA ALA A 34 -0.39 14.23 -3.48
C ALA A 34 0.10 13.18 -4.49
N THR A 35 0.93 13.55 -5.47
CA THR A 35 1.37 12.61 -6.53
C THR A 35 2.10 11.39 -5.98
N ASN A 36 2.82 11.55 -4.87
CA ASN A 36 3.61 10.50 -4.24
C ASN A 36 2.92 9.79 -3.07
N LEU A 37 1.61 10.02 -2.90
CA LEU A 37 0.84 9.48 -1.79
C LEU A 37 0.89 7.95 -1.69
N TRP A 38 0.97 7.28 -2.84
CA TRP A 38 1.01 5.82 -2.93
C TRP A 38 2.42 5.24 -2.78
N THR A 39 3.44 6.09 -2.84
CA THR A 39 4.84 5.68 -2.67
C THR A 39 5.21 5.72 -1.19
N CYS A 40 5.07 4.59 -0.51
CA CYS A 40 5.36 4.48 0.91
C CYS A 40 5.65 3.02 1.28
N SER A 41 6.75 2.78 2.01
CA SER A 41 7.12 1.45 2.52
C SER A 41 6.37 1.04 3.79
N ASN A 42 5.51 1.90 4.34
CA ASN A 42 4.77 1.67 5.59
C ASN A 42 5.67 1.33 6.80
N CYS A 43 6.86 1.93 6.87
CA CYS A 43 7.83 1.66 7.95
C CYS A 43 7.55 2.42 9.26
N TRP A 44 6.56 3.33 9.29
CA TRP A 44 6.13 4.14 10.44
C TRP A 44 7.14 5.17 10.97
N THR A 45 8.39 5.15 10.54
CA THR A 45 9.46 6.05 11.03
C THR A 45 9.04 7.53 11.02
N CYS A 46 8.33 7.97 9.98
CA CYS A 46 7.88 9.36 9.89
C CYS A 46 6.91 9.76 10.99
N GLN A 47 6.08 8.83 11.47
CA GLN A 47 5.15 9.06 12.56
C GLN A 47 5.85 9.05 13.91
N ASP A 48 6.76 8.08 14.13
CA ASP A 48 7.50 7.94 15.39
C ASP A 48 8.41 9.14 15.68
N ILE A 49 8.97 9.75 14.63
CA ILE A 49 9.89 10.90 14.77
C ILE A 49 9.17 12.26 14.77
N CYS A 50 7.86 12.30 14.53
CA CYS A 50 7.11 13.54 14.39
C CYS A 50 6.99 14.27 15.73
N PRO A 51 7.59 15.47 15.91
CA PRO A 51 7.51 16.20 17.19
C PRO A 51 6.12 16.78 17.46
N ALA A 52 5.27 16.86 16.44
CA ALA A 52 3.86 17.27 16.57
C ALA A 52 2.92 16.07 16.76
N GLU A 53 3.46 14.86 16.93
CA GLU A 53 2.70 13.61 17.14
C GLU A 53 1.58 13.39 16.12
N LEU A 54 1.81 13.82 14.87
CA LEU A 54 0.81 13.67 13.81
C LEU A 54 0.59 12.19 13.46
N PRO A 55 -0.67 11.74 13.36
CA PRO A 55 -0.99 10.37 12.94
C PRO A 55 -0.82 10.23 11.43
N LEU A 56 0.42 10.35 10.93
CA LEU A 56 0.74 10.45 9.52
C LEU A 56 0.24 9.26 8.71
N MET A 57 0.29 8.05 9.29
CA MET A 57 -0.17 6.84 8.59
C MET A 57 -1.69 6.81 8.46
N GLU A 58 -2.41 7.24 9.49
CA GLU A 58 -3.88 7.37 9.44
C GLU A 58 -4.30 8.45 8.43
N LEU A 59 -3.63 9.61 8.47
CA LEU A 59 -3.87 10.70 7.51
C LEU A 59 -3.61 10.24 6.07
N LYS A 60 -2.51 9.50 5.83
CA LYS A 60 -2.24 8.89 4.53
C LYS A 60 -3.41 8.01 4.07
N CYS A 61 -3.86 7.08 4.91
CA CYS A 61 -4.96 6.19 4.57
C CYS A 61 -6.26 6.95 4.27
N LYS A 62 -6.58 7.98 5.06
CA LYS A 62 -7.76 8.83 4.83
C LYS A 62 -7.71 9.53 3.47
N ILE A 63 -6.54 10.08 3.09
CA ILE A 63 -6.38 10.74 1.80
C ILE A 63 -6.45 9.71 0.66
N GLN A 64 -5.82 8.56 0.81
CA GLN A 64 -5.87 7.48 -0.18
C GLN A 64 -7.30 7.03 -0.49
N GLN A 65 -8.21 7.09 0.48
CA GLN A 65 -9.63 6.77 0.27
C GLN A 65 -10.38 7.80 -0.58
N THR A 66 -9.84 8.99 -0.77
CA THR A 66 -10.49 10.09 -1.51
C THR A 66 -9.98 10.25 -2.94
N ILE A 67 -8.92 9.56 -3.31
CA ILE A 67 -8.30 9.64 -4.64
C ILE A 67 -8.26 8.27 -5.30
N GLU A 68 -8.32 8.29 -6.62
CA GLU A 68 -8.25 7.07 -7.41
C GLU A 68 -6.88 6.40 -7.24
N PRO A 69 -6.83 5.09 -6.95
CA PRO A 69 -5.57 4.37 -6.83
C PRO A 69 -4.86 4.25 -8.20
N PRO A 70 -3.53 4.24 -8.22
CA PRO A 70 -2.79 3.90 -9.44
C PRO A 70 -3.23 2.56 -10.03
N SER A 71 -3.19 2.45 -11.35
CA SER A 71 -3.69 1.26 -12.10
C SER A 71 -3.12 -0.07 -11.59
N ILE A 72 -1.88 -0.08 -11.12
CA ILE A 72 -1.27 -1.29 -10.55
C ILE A 72 -1.99 -1.78 -9.29
N TYR A 73 -2.48 -0.87 -8.44
CA TYR A 73 -3.25 -1.24 -7.25
C TYR A 73 -4.66 -1.69 -7.61
N ALA A 74 -5.28 -1.05 -8.61
CA ALA A 74 -6.58 -1.47 -9.14
C ALA A 74 -6.49 -2.89 -9.75
N ALA A 75 -5.44 -3.18 -10.51
CA ALA A 75 -5.17 -4.51 -11.04
C ALA A 75 -4.93 -5.55 -9.94
N SER A 76 -4.16 -5.19 -8.90
CA SER A 76 -3.93 -6.06 -7.74
C SER A 76 -5.23 -6.37 -6.99
N LEU A 77 -6.11 -5.38 -6.83
CA LEU A 77 -7.43 -5.57 -6.23
C LEU A 77 -8.30 -6.51 -7.07
N ALA A 78 -8.32 -6.34 -8.39
CA ALA A 78 -9.04 -7.21 -9.30
C ALA A 78 -8.54 -8.66 -9.20
N ASN A 79 -7.22 -8.88 -9.10
CA ASN A 79 -6.64 -10.21 -8.90
C ASN A 79 -7.06 -10.82 -7.55
N ILE A 80 -7.08 -10.03 -6.47
CA ILE A 80 -7.56 -10.51 -5.16
C ILE A 80 -9.02 -10.96 -5.23
N LEU A 81 -9.87 -10.22 -5.95
CA LEU A 81 -11.29 -10.55 -6.10
C LEU A 81 -11.53 -11.84 -6.92
N VAL A 82 -10.64 -12.15 -7.84
CA VAL A 82 -10.77 -13.33 -8.72
C VAL A 82 -10.04 -14.55 -8.14
N TYR A 83 -8.81 -14.37 -7.70
CA TYR A 83 -7.90 -15.46 -7.35
C TYR A 83 -7.56 -15.53 -5.85
N GLY A 84 -7.86 -14.49 -5.09
CA GLY A 84 -7.42 -14.36 -3.68
C GLY A 84 -5.97 -13.89 -3.49
N TYR A 85 -5.28 -13.51 -4.55
CA TYR A 85 -3.87 -13.05 -4.56
C TYR A 85 -3.75 -11.69 -5.24
N CYS A 86 -2.84 -10.85 -4.77
CA CYS A 86 -2.62 -9.52 -5.33
C CYS A 86 -1.81 -9.51 -6.64
N LEU A 87 -1.06 -10.56 -6.91
CA LEU A 87 -0.29 -10.71 -8.15
C LEU A 87 -1.09 -11.51 -9.20
N PRO A 88 -0.88 -11.25 -10.50
CA PRO A 88 -1.44 -12.11 -11.54
C PRO A 88 -0.81 -13.49 -11.43
N VAL A 89 -1.65 -14.49 -11.27
CA VAL A 89 -1.24 -15.89 -11.21
C VAL A 89 -2.07 -16.70 -12.19
N ASP A 90 -1.43 -17.65 -12.87
CA ASP A 90 -2.13 -18.66 -13.62
C ASP A 90 -2.36 -19.87 -12.70
N PRO A 91 -3.63 -20.23 -12.42
CA PRO A 91 -3.93 -21.37 -11.55
C PRO A 91 -3.37 -22.69 -12.07
N ASP A 92 -3.31 -22.86 -13.39
CA ASP A 92 -2.83 -24.11 -14.01
C ASP A 92 -1.31 -24.22 -13.85
N ASP A 93 -0.57 -23.13 -14.03
CA ASP A 93 0.88 -23.08 -13.81
C ASP A 93 1.22 -23.40 -12.35
N ILE A 94 0.55 -22.75 -11.39
CA ILE A 94 0.80 -22.98 -9.96
C ILE A 94 0.51 -24.43 -9.60
N ASN A 95 -0.59 -24.97 -10.06
CA ASN A 95 -0.97 -26.35 -9.75
C ASN A 95 -0.07 -27.37 -10.45
N SER A 96 0.45 -27.07 -11.63
CA SER A 96 1.45 -27.90 -12.29
C SER A 96 2.72 -28.03 -11.44
N PHE A 97 3.29 -26.91 -10.98
CA PHE A 97 4.47 -26.93 -10.09
C PHE A 97 4.20 -27.70 -8.78
N ARG A 98 3.01 -27.52 -8.21
CA ARG A 98 2.64 -28.22 -6.97
C ARG A 98 2.57 -29.73 -7.15
N ILE A 99 1.96 -30.16 -8.25
CA ILE A 99 1.85 -31.60 -8.58
C ILE A 99 3.23 -32.20 -8.80
N ASP A 100 4.11 -31.50 -9.52
CA ASP A 100 5.48 -31.94 -9.77
C ASP A 100 6.27 -32.11 -8.45
N ASP A 101 5.97 -31.28 -7.44
CA ASP A 101 6.54 -31.36 -6.09
C ASP A 101 5.78 -32.33 -5.16
N GLY A 102 4.80 -33.07 -5.66
CA GLY A 102 4.01 -34.05 -4.90
C GLY A 102 3.01 -33.41 -3.92
N LEU A 103 2.61 -32.17 -4.15
CA LEU A 103 1.64 -31.43 -3.35
C LEU A 103 0.26 -31.45 -4.01
N ASP A 104 -0.80 -31.41 -3.19
CA ASP A 104 -2.17 -31.33 -3.68
C ASP A 104 -2.42 -29.98 -4.41
N PRO A 105 -3.23 -29.97 -5.50
CA PRO A 105 -3.65 -28.75 -6.17
C PRO A 105 -4.38 -27.80 -5.22
N LEU A 106 -4.20 -26.49 -5.41
CA LEU A 106 -4.92 -25.45 -4.69
C LEU A 106 -6.14 -24.96 -5.48
N THR A 107 -7.21 -24.70 -4.76
CA THR A 107 -8.32 -23.89 -5.30
C THR A 107 -7.97 -22.41 -5.11
N LEU A 108 -7.67 -21.73 -6.19
CA LEU A 108 -7.38 -20.28 -6.18
C LEU A 108 -8.69 -19.53 -6.25
N ALA A 109 -9.16 -19.07 -5.10
CA ALA A 109 -10.37 -18.26 -4.97
C ALA A 109 -10.26 -17.37 -3.72
N PRO A 110 -10.87 -16.18 -3.72
CA PRO A 110 -10.92 -15.35 -2.53
C PRO A 110 -11.72 -16.05 -1.43
N SER A 111 -11.30 -15.88 -0.17
CA SER A 111 -12.16 -16.30 0.92
C SER A 111 -13.46 -15.49 0.91
N ALA A 112 -14.58 -16.10 1.29
CA ALA A 112 -15.88 -15.42 1.36
C ALA A 112 -15.83 -14.15 2.25
N THR A 113 -15.03 -14.18 3.33
CA THR A 113 -14.83 -13.05 4.22
C THR A 113 -14.10 -11.89 3.51
N ILE A 114 -13.03 -12.17 2.78
CA ILE A 114 -12.30 -11.15 2.02
C ILE A 114 -13.17 -10.57 0.90
N ALA A 115 -13.85 -11.42 0.15
CA ALA A 115 -14.76 -10.96 -0.90
C ALA A 115 -15.85 -10.02 -0.35
N ALA A 116 -16.43 -10.33 0.81
CA ALA A 116 -17.45 -9.49 1.45
C ALA A 116 -16.89 -8.15 1.96
N LEU A 117 -15.62 -8.09 2.38
CA LEU A 117 -14.96 -6.86 2.83
C LEU A 117 -14.63 -5.92 1.66
N LEU A 118 -14.27 -6.47 0.51
CA LEU A 118 -13.86 -5.69 -0.67
C LEU A 118 -15.03 -5.18 -1.51
N GLN A 119 -16.26 -5.67 -1.27
CA GLN A 119 -17.48 -5.24 -1.97
C GLN A 119 -18.24 -4.13 -1.23
N LYS A 120 -17.73 -3.66 -0.10
CA LYS A 120 -18.27 -2.52 0.68
C LYS A 120 -17.64 -1.20 0.27
#